data_02da9447f5c007ee8170d0442c9c0b78
#
_entry.id   02da9447f5c007ee8170d0442c9c0b78
#
_cell.length_a   1.000
_cell.length_b   1.000
_cell.length_c   1.000
_cell.angle_alpha   90.00
_cell.angle_beta   90.00
_cell.angle_gamma   90.00
#
_symmetry.space_group_name_H-M   'P 1'
#
loop_
_entity.id
_entity.type
_entity.pdbx_description
1 polymer ?
#
loop_
_entity_poly.entity_id
_entity_poly.type
_entity_poly.pdbx_seq_one_letter_code
_entity_poly.pdbx_strand_id
1 'polypeptide(L)'
;MHLSTIFAHWSAHLRRRSNDASLAFDSDGTLSLLVGRHKIDLRIVPDSLVLRARICGMPGRTEEQHAWLCRILTLSNIHAHNRREFPALTAQRVLQLHTWIRPHADYEGFCIAFDHFMEALETWRHALAPANMVTPVLPAGSLPFSHLLSDTSLSTL
;
A
#
# COMPACT_ATOMS: atom_id res chain seq x y z
N MET A 1 11.10 -5.11 26.42
CA MET A 1 12.20 -4.98 25.44
C MET A 1 11.90 -3.71 24.63
N HIS A 2 12.83 -2.75 24.60
CA HIS A 2 12.57 -1.47 23.92
C HIS A 2 12.51 -1.70 22.41
N LEU A 3 11.50 -1.15 21.72
CA LEU A 3 11.30 -1.22 20.27
C LEU A 3 12.58 -0.83 19.50
N SER A 4 13.31 0.16 19.99
CA SER A 4 14.59 0.59 19.42
C SER A 4 15.64 -0.53 19.34
N THR A 5 15.64 -1.47 20.29
CA THR A 5 16.59 -2.58 20.33
C THR A 5 16.26 -3.66 19.26
N ILE A 6 14.96 -3.94 19.07
CA ILE A 6 14.48 -4.88 18.04
C ILE A 6 14.81 -4.34 16.65
N PHE A 7 14.54 -3.06 16.41
CA PHE A 7 14.81 -2.43 15.13
C PHE A 7 16.30 -2.24 14.85
N ALA A 8 17.11 -2.00 15.87
CA ALA A 8 18.57 -2.01 15.72
C ALA A 8 19.08 -3.39 15.29
N HIS A 9 18.50 -4.45 15.83
CA HIS A 9 18.81 -5.82 15.43
C HIS A 9 18.39 -6.09 13.97
N TRP A 10 17.17 -5.73 13.58
CA TRP A 10 16.70 -5.88 12.20
C TRP A 10 17.51 -5.05 11.20
N SER A 11 17.86 -3.82 11.55
CA SER A 11 18.73 -2.98 10.70
C SER A 11 20.10 -3.60 10.48
N ALA A 12 20.67 -4.25 11.51
CA ALA A 12 21.93 -4.97 11.38
C ALA A 12 21.81 -6.18 10.43
N HIS A 13 20.70 -6.91 10.48
CA HIS A 13 20.42 -8.00 9.54
C HIS A 13 20.22 -7.49 8.11
N LEU A 14 19.48 -6.40 7.93
CA LEU A 14 19.28 -5.78 6.61
C LEU A 14 20.61 -5.30 6.02
N ARG A 15 21.48 -4.67 6.83
CA ARG A 15 22.84 -4.28 6.40
C ARG A 15 23.66 -5.46 5.89
N ARG A 16 23.64 -6.59 6.60
CA ARG A 16 24.36 -7.80 6.19
C ARG A 16 23.84 -8.34 4.86
N ARG A 17 22.51 -8.29 4.65
CA ARG A 17 21.87 -8.83 3.45
C ARG A 17 22.03 -7.91 2.24
N SER A 18 21.98 -6.58 2.43
CA SER A 18 22.14 -5.59 1.36
C SER A 18 23.60 -5.30 1.03
N ASN A 19 24.54 -5.77 1.84
CA ASN A 19 25.96 -5.43 1.78
C ASN A 19 26.24 -3.89 1.80
N ASP A 20 25.29 -3.14 2.37
CA ASP A 20 25.33 -1.68 2.47
C ASP A 20 25.52 -1.25 3.93
N ALA A 21 26.75 -0.90 4.27
CA ALA A 21 27.13 -0.45 5.61
C ALA A 21 26.50 0.92 5.99
N SER A 22 26.00 1.68 5.00
CA SER A 22 25.43 3.00 5.21
C SER A 22 24.00 2.98 5.73
N LEU A 23 23.35 1.82 5.73
CA LEU A 23 21.98 1.68 6.21
C LEU A 23 21.87 1.98 7.71
N ALA A 24 21.35 3.15 8.03
CA ALA A 24 21.06 3.57 9.39
C ALA A 24 19.72 4.30 9.43
N PHE A 25 19.02 4.19 10.57
CA PHE A 25 17.88 5.08 10.81
C PHE A 25 18.41 6.50 10.98
N ASP A 26 17.76 7.43 10.31
CA ASP A 26 18.01 8.87 10.48
C ASP A 26 17.49 9.37 11.84
N SER A 27 17.69 10.67 12.11
CA SER A 27 17.22 11.32 13.34
C SER A 27 15.71 11.25 13.54
N ASP A 28 14.95 11.07 12.45
CA ASP A 28 13.48 11.00 12.46
C ASP A 28 12.97 9.54 12.62
N GLY A 29 13.89 8.58 12.82
CA GLY A 29 13.57 7.17 12.94
C GLY A 29 13.14 6.54 11.61
N THR A 30 13.60 7.08 10.49
CA THR A 30 13.34 6.55 9.15
C THR A 30 14.62 5.91 8.59
N LEU A 31 14.46 4.73 7.99
CA LEU A 31 15.48 4.04 7.22
C LEU A 31 14.99 3.91 5.79
N SER A 32 15.76 4.40 4.83
CA SER A 32 15.44 4.23 3.39
C SER A 32 16.25 3.07 2.82
N LEU A 33 15.57 2.13 2.18
CA LEU A 33 16.16 0.99 1.46
C LEU A 33 15.90 1.14 -0.03
N LEU A 34 16.90 0.79 -0.83
CA LEU A 34 16.73 0.62 -2.27
C LEU A 34 16.71 -0.88 -2.58
N VAL A 35 15.57 -1.41 -2.99
CA VAL A 35 15.38 -2.81 -3.35
C VAL A 35 15.03 -2.90 -4.83
N GLY A 36 16.00 -3.29 -5.65
CA GLY A 36 15.89 -3.19 -7.10
C GLY A 36 15.69 -1.72 -7.52
N ARG A 37 14.53 -1.43 -8.11
CA ARG A 37 14.14 -0.06 -8.52
C ARG A 37 13.25 0.67 -7.51
N HIS A 38 12.96 0.05 -6.35
CA HIS A 38 12.01 0.58 -5.38
C HIS A 38 12.73 1.19 -4.18
N LYS A 39 12.41 2.43 -3.89
CA LYS A 39 12.76 3.05 -2.62
C LYS A 39 11.67 2.71 -1.61
N ILE A 40 12.06 2.03 -0.54
CA ILE A 40 11.20 1.64 0.59
C ILE A 40 11.66 2.41 1.81
N ASP A 41 10.77 3.15 2.42
CA ASP A 41 11.03 3.82 3.69
C ASP A 41 10.45 2.99 4.83
N LEU A 42 11.29 2.68 5.81
CA LEU A 42 10.92 2.04 7.07
C LEU A 42 10.92 3.11 8.15
N ARG A 43 9.80 3.33 8.81
CA ARG A 43 9.69 4.32 9.88
C ARG A 43 9.28 3.66 11.18
N ILE A 44 10.05 3.93 12.24
CA ILE A 44 9.71 3.53 13.59
C ILE A 44 8.64 4.49 14.13
N VAL A 45 7.52 3.93 14.59
CA VAL A 45 6.48 4.64 15.32
C VAL A 45 6.30 3.99 16.70
N PRO A 46 5.62 4.61 17.68
CA PRO A 46 5.65 4.14 19.08
C PRO A 46 5.37 2.65 19.26
N ASP A 47 4.42 2.10 18.50
CA ASP A 47 3.95 0.71 18.70
C ASP A 47 4.10 -0.17 17.45
N SER A 48 4.85 0.28 16.44
CA SER A 48 5.00 -0.50 15.20
C SER A 48 6.14 0.02 14.31
N LEU A 49 6.47 -0.77 13.30
CA LEU A 49 7.26 -0.35 12.15
C LEU A 49 6.33 -0.14 10.97
N VAL A 50 6.43 1.00 10.32
CA VAL A 50 5.68 1.30 9.11
C VAL A 50 6.61 1.15 7.91
N LEU A 51 6.23 0.31 6.95
CA LEU A 51 6.80 0.30 5.61
C LEU A 51 5.97 1.22 4.72
N ARG A 52 6.64 2.01 3.91
CA ARG A 52 5.98 2.81 2.88
C ARG A 52 6.80 2.85 1.61
N ALA A 53 6.12 2.86 0.47
CA ALA A 53 6.74 3.02 -0.83
C ALA A 53 5.84 3.80 -1.78
N ARG A 54 6.45 4.55 -2.67
CA ARG A 54 5.73 5.26 -3.72
C ARG A 54 5.19 4.26 -4.75
N ILE A 55 3.89 4.35 -5.04
CA ILE A 55 3.26 3.64 -6.16
C ILE A 55 3.39 4.49 -7.42
N CYS A 56 2.70 5.64 -7.47
CA CYS A 56 2.71 6.56 -8.61
C CYS A 56 2.32 7.98 -8.17
N GLY A 57 2.48 8.96 -9.06
CA GLY A 57 1.89 10.27 -8.92
C GLY A 57 0.44 10.29 -9.40
N MET A 58 -0.37 11.20 -8.86
CA MET A 58 -1.71 11.45 -9.36
C MET A 58 -1.64 12.09 -10.75
N PRO A 59 -2.49 11.68 -11.71
CA PRO A 59 -2.54 12.28 -13.04
C PRO A 59 -2.83 13.79 -12.98
N GLY A 60 -2.34 14.53 -13.98
CA GLY A 60 -2.54 15.98 -14.07
C GLY A 60 -3.95 16.36 -14.54
N ARG A 61 -4.55 15.57 -15.42
CA ARG A 61 -5.86 15.87 -16.05
C ARG A 61 -7.00 15.38 -15.18
N THR A 62 -8.06 16.18 -15.05
CA THR A 62 -9.23 15.84 -14.21
C THR A 62 -9.94 14.56 -14.64
N GLU A 63 -10.07 14.32 -15.93
CA GLU A 63 -10.69 13.10 -16.48
C GLU A 63 -9.89 11.85 -16.13
N GLU A 64 -8.56 11.93 -16.25
CA GLU A 64 -7.66 10.86 -15.86
C GLU A 64 -7.67 10.60 -14.35
N GLN A 65 -7.81 11.67 -13.54
CA GLN A 65 -7.92 11.56 -12.08
C GLN A 65 -9.14 10.77 -11.65
N HIS A 66 -10.30 10.99 -12.30
CA HIS A 66 -11.51 10.25 -11.99
C HIS A 66 -11.34 8.75 -12.26
N ALA A 67 -10.87 8.38 -13.45
CA ALA A 67 -10.62 6.98 -13.80
C ALA A 67 -9.58 6.34 -12.86
N TRP A 68 -8.54 7.08 -12.52
CA TRP A 68 -7.48 6.66 -11.60
C TRP A 68 -8.02 6.41 -10.18
N LEU A 69 -8.85 7.32 -9.65
CA LEU A 69 -9.48 7.14 -8.33
C LEU A 69 -10.43 5.94 -8.31
N CYS A 70 -11.27 5.78 -9.33
CA CYS A 70 -12.13 4.61 -9.47
C CYS A 70 -11.31 3.30 -9.45
N ARG A 71 -10.17 3.29 -10.15
CA ARG A 71 -9.28 2.13 -10.18
C ARG A 71 -8.68 1.84 -8.80
N ILE A 72 -8.22 2.87 -8.08
CA ILE A 72 -7.71 2.72 -6.72
C ILE A 72 -8.78 2.13 -5.79
N LEU A 73 -10.00 2.67 -5.82
CA LEU A 73 -11.10 2.17 -4.98
C LEU A 73 -11.45 0.71 -5.29
N THR A 74 -11.48 0.35 -6.58
CA THR A 74 -11.71 -1.04 -6.99
C THR A 74 -10.61 -1.97 -6.47
N LEU A 75 -9.34 -1.60 -6.64
CA LEU A 75 -8.21 -2.38 -6.14
C LEU A 75 -8.22 -2.46 -4.61
N SER A 76 -8.52 -1.36 -3.93
CA SER A 76 -8.62 -1.34 -2.47
C SER A 76 -9.69 -2.29 -1.98
N ASN A 77 -10.84 -2.34 -2.64
CA ASN A 77 -11.93 -3.26 -2.28
C ASN A 77 -11.54 -4.74 -2.49
N ILE A 78 -10.89 -5.06 -3.61
CA ILE A 78 -10.41 -6.41 -3.91
C ILE A 78 -9.38 -6.88 -2.86
N HIS A 79 -8.51 -5.99 -2.42
CA HIS A 79 -7.42 -6.31 -1.49
C HIS A 79 -7.79 -6.16 -0.01
N ALA A 80 -8.88 -5.46 0.32
CA ALA A 80 -9.26 -5.16 1.71
C ALA A 80 -9.47 -6.40 2.59
N HIS A 81 -9.88 -7.52 2.00
CA HIS A 81 -10.23 -8.73 2.76
C HIS A 81 -9.02 -9.60 3.13
N ASN A 82 -7.90 -9.48 2.44
CA ASN A 82 -6.79 -10.43 2.55
C ASN A 82 -5.42 -9.80 2.82
N ARG A 83 -5.30 -8.47 2.87
CA ARG A 83 -4.00 -7.81 2.95
C ARG A 83 -3.97 -6.74 4.04
N ARG A 84 -2.78 -6.56 4.63
CA ARG A 84 -2.50 -5.55 5.64
C ARG A 84 -1.99 -4.25 5.03
N GLU A 85 -1.78 -4.26 3.71
CA GLU A 85 -1.30 -3.12 2.95
C GLU A 85 -2.48 -2.24 2.53
N PHE A 86 -2.31 -0.93 2.63
CA PHE A 86 -3.31 0.04 2.22
C PHE A 86 -2.66 1.20 1.47
N PRO A 87 -3.32 1.70 0.42
CA PRO A 87 -2.87 2.88 -0.30
C PRO A 87 -3.24 4.15 0.47
N ALA A 88 -2.38 5.15 0.43
CA ALA A 88 -2.63 6.48 0.95
C ALA A 88 -2.17 7.55 -0.03
N LEU A 89 -2.99 8.58 -0.22
CA LEU A 89 -2.63 9.73 -1.05
C LEU A 89 -2.00 10.81 -0.16
N THR A 90 -0.79 11.24 -0.50
CA THR A 90 -0.10 12.30 0.23
C THR A 90 -0.59 13.69 -0.19
N ALA A 91 -0.28 14.72 0.61
CA ALA A 91 -0.54 16.11 0.27
C ALA A 91 0.17 16.55 -1.04
N GLN A 92 1.29 15.90 -1.38
CA GLN A 92 2.02 16.13 -2.64
C GLN A 92 1.42 15.37 -3.82
N ARG A 93 0.20 14.83 -3.68
CA ARG A 93 -0.51 14.10 -4.74
C ARG A 93 0.24 12.84 -5.22
N VAL A 94 0.94 12.20 -4.31
CA VAL A 94 1.65 10.93 -4.55
C VAL A 94 0.91 9.81 -3.84
N LEU A 95 0.56 8.75 -4.58
CA LEU A 95 0.00 7.53 -4.01
C LEU A 95 1.13 6.68 -3.45
N GLN A 96 1.02 6.31 -2.20
CA GLN A 96 1.96 5.45 -1.48
C GLN A 96 1.24 4.21 -0.98
N LEU A 97 1.94 3.08 -0.98
CA LEU A 97 1.52 1.87 -0.28
C LEU A 97 2.12 1.89 1.11
N HIS A 98 1.32 1.52 2.10
CA HIS A 98 1.72 1.44 3.50
C HIS A 98 1.38 0.06 4.07
N THR A 99 2.18 -0.43 5.00
CA THR A 99 1.83 -1.54 5.89
C THR A 99 2.41 -1.31 7.28
N TRP A 100 1.76 -1.89 8.29
CA TRP A 100 2.24 -1.88 9.67
C TRP A 100 2.74 -3.26 10.08
N ILE A 101 3.95 -3.32 10.59
CA ILE A 101 4.53 -4.52 11.20
C ILE A 101 4.50 -4.34 12.70
N ARG A 102 3.86 -5.29 13.39
CA ARG A 102 3.74 -5.26 14.86
C ARG A 102 5.09 -5.48 15.52
N PRO A 103 5.33 -4.89 16.71
CA PRO A 103 6.62 -4.98 17.40
C PRO A 103 6.97 -6.38 17.91
N HIS A 104 6.01 -7.29 17.96
CA HIS A 104 6.22 -8.67 18.40
C HIS A 104 6.58 -9.63 17.26
N ALA A 105 6.67 -9.14 16.01
CA ALA A 105 7.18 -9.96 14.93
C ALA A 105 8.67 -10.24 15.19
N ASP A 106 9.06 -11.50 15.08
CA ASP A 106 10.45 -11.87 14.99
C ASP A 106 11.03 -11.43 13.62
N TYR A 107 12.32 -11.66 13.41
CA TYR A 107 12.95 -11.28 12.16
C TYR A 107 12.37 -12.04 10.95
N GLU A 108 11.96 -13.28 11.13
CA GLU A 108 11.31 -14.08 10.08
C GLU A 108 9.95 -13.51 9.72
N GLY A 109 9.13 -13.17 10.70
CA GLY A 109 7.85 -12.49 10.51
C GLY A 109 7.99 -11.11 9.84
N PHE A 110 9.08 -10.39 10.14
CA PHE A 110 9.43 -9.17 9.42
C PHE A 110 9.75 -9.45 7.94
N CYS A 111 10.57 -10.46 7.64
CA CYS A 111 10.91 -10.82 6.27
C CYS A 111 9.66 -11.22 5.46
N ILE A 112 8.77 -12.04 6.02
CA ILE A 112 7.51 -12.44 5.39
C ILE A 112 6.64 -11.20 5.11
N ALA A 113 6.49 -10.30 6.07
CA ALA A 113 5.70 -9.07 5.88
C ALA A 113 6.32 -8.15 4.83
N PHE A 114 7.64 -8.08 4.76
CA PHE A 114 8.36 -7.30 3.76
C PHE A 114 8.17 -7.88 2.35
N ASP A 115 8.26 -9.19 2.20
CA ASP A 115 8.07 -9.88 0.91
C ASP A 115 6.63 -9.66 0.40
N HIS A 116 5.61 -9.81 1.27
CA HIS A 116 4.22 -9.52 0.92
C HIS A 116 4.02 -8.06 0.52
N PHE A 117 4.68 -7.13 1.23
CA PHE A 117 4.63 -5.72 0.88
C PHE A 117 5.22 -5.45 -0.51
N MET A 118 6.33 -6.11 -0.87
CA MET A 118 6.96 -5.98 -2.17
C MET A 118 6.07 -6.52 -3.30
N GLU A 119 5.44 -7.68 -3.10
CA GLU A 119 4.47 -8.24 -4.05
C GLU A 119 3.26 -7.31 -4.25
N ALA A 120 2.73 -6.78 -3.15
CA ALA A 120 1.63 -5.82 -3.21
C ALA A 120 2.05 -4.55 -3.97
N LEU A 121 3.23 -4.01 -3.70
CA LEU A 121 3.74 -2.83 -4.39
C LEU A 121 3.85 -3.02 -5.91
N GLU A 122 4.37 -4.17 -6.35
CA GLU A 122 4.43 -4.50 -7.78
C GLU A 122 3.03 -4.64 -8.39
N THR A 123 2.12 -5.32 -7.69
CA THR A 123 0.72 -5.46 -8.11
C THR A 123 0.05 -4.09 -8.30
N TRP A 124 0.19 -3.19 -7.32
CA TRP A 124 -0.37 -1.85 -7.40
C TRP A 124 0.24 -1.02 -8.52
N ARG A 125 1.56 -1.07 -8.70
CA ARG A 125 2.25 -0.36 -9.78
C ARG A 125 1.84 -0.85 -11.15
N HIS A 126 1.75 -2.16 -11.31
CA HIS A 126 1.29 -2.76 -12.57
C HIS A 126 -0.15 -2.34 -12.88
N ALA A 127 -1.06 -2.46 -11.92
CA ALA A 127 -2.47 -2.12 -12.12
C ALA A 127 -2.71 -0.63 -12.42
N LEU A 128 -1.88 0.27 -11.91
CA LEU A 128 -1.97 1.71 -12.12
C LEU A 128 -0.99 2.24 -13.18
N ALA A 129 -0.31 1.36 -13.91
CA ALA A 129 0.52 1.77 -15.04
C ALA A 129 -0.34 2.42 -16.14
N PRO A 130 0.13 3.50 -16.81
CA PRO A 130 -0.65 4.21 -17.82
C PRO A 130 -1.20 3.31 -18.94
N ALA A 131 -0.44 2.31 -19.36
CA ALA A 131 -0.87 1.33 -20.36
C ALA A 131 -2.08 0.49 -19.92
N ASN A 132 -2.29 0.31 -18.62
CA ASN A 132 -3.37 -0.50 -18.05
C ASN A 132 -4.59 0.35 -17.63
N MET A 133 -4.49 1.69 -17.74
CA MET A 133 -5.57 2.62 -17.37
C MET A 133 -6.62 2.80 -18.49
N VAL A 134 -6.38 2.27 -19.68
CA VAL A 134 -7.17 2.57 -20.89
C VAL A 134 -8.49 1.80 -20.96
N THR A 135 -8.76 0.82 -20.08
CA THR A 135 -10.06 0.13 -20.11
C THR A 135 -10.56 -0.13 -18.70
N PRO A 136 -11.64 0.52 -18.23
CA PRO A 136 -12.40 -0.02 -17.13
C PRO A 136 -13.10 -1.29 -17.64
N VAL A 137 -12.54 -2.45 -17.38
CA VAL A 137 -13.30 -3.69 -17.47
C VAL A 137 -14.30 -3.68 -16.34
N LEU A 138 -15.47 -3.10 -16.59
CA LEU A 138 -16.64 -3.38 -15.76
C LEU A 138 -16.89 -4.88 -15.92
N PRO A 139 -16.95 -5.67 -14.84
CA PRO A 139 -17.36 -7.05 -14.96
C PRO A 139 -18.74 -7.05 -15.59
N ALA A 140 -18.88 -7.81 -16.68
CA ALA A 140 -20.17 -8.05 -17.32
C ALA A 140 -21.08 -8.69 -16.25
N GLY A 141 -22.01 -7.92 -15.68
CA GLY A 141 -22.90 -8.38 -14.61
C GLY A 141 -23.23 -7.32 -13.56
N SER A 142 -22.67 -6.11 -13.63
CA SER A 142 -23.13 -5.01 -12.77
C SER A 142 -24.51 -4.57 -13.21
N LEU A 143 -25.55 -5.12 -12.60
CA LEU A 143 -26.92 -4.61 -12.75
C LEU A 143 -26.93 -3.13 -12.35
N PRO A 144 -27.56 -2.25 -13.15
CA PRO A 144 -27.67 -0.84 -12.79
C PRO A 144 -28.47 -0.70 -11.49
N PHE A 145 -27.99 0.18 -10.61
CA PHE A 145 -28.54 0.51 -9.30
C PHE A 145 -30.02 0.97 -9.31
N SER A 146 -30.61 1.12 -10.48
CA SER A 146 -31.97 1.61 -10.71
C SER A 146 -33.08 0.61 -10.32
N HIS A 147 -32.77 -0.68 -10.04
CA HIS A 147 -33.79 -1.66 -9.65
C HIS A 147 -34.02 -1.79 -8.14
N LEU A 148 -33.27 -1.08 -7.30
CA LEU A 148 -33.43 -1.19 -5.84
C LEU A 148 -34.38 -0.15 -5.21
N LEU A 149 -35.00 0.73 -6.02
CA LEU A 149 -35.89 1.79 -5.52
C LEU A 149 -37.35 1.63 -5.95
N SER A 150 -37.77 0.49 -6.53
CA SER A 150 -39.13 0.35 -7.10
C SER A 150 -40.06 -0.59 -6.37
N ASP A 151 -39.74 -1.02 -5.16
CA ASP A 151 -40.70 -1.87 -4.38
C ASP A 151 -40.96 -1.30 -2.99
N THR A 152 -41.59 -0.12 -2.95
CA THR A 152 -42.33 0.32 -1.77
C THR A 152 -43.73 0.71 -2.20
N SER A 153 -44.53 -0.22 -2.68
CA SER A 153 -45.97 -0.08 -2.75
C SER A 153 -46.54 -0.36 -1.35
N LEU A 154 -46.81 0.75 -0.67
CA LEU A 154 -47.73 0.79 0.46
C LEU A 154 -49.09 0.23 0.05
N SER A 155 -49.45 -0.98 0.52
CA SER A 155 -50.83 -1.41 0.58
C SER A 155 -51.42 -0.97 1.90
N THR A 156 -52.25 0.05 1.80
CA THR A 156 -53.24 0.46 2.82
C THR A 156 -54.35 -0.55 2.83
N LEU A 157 -54.63 -1.14 3.99
CA LEU A 157 -55.97 -1.50 4.51
C LEU A 157 -55.89 -1.53 6.03
#